data_8ac5ec7c5f9a1a43e8749758731f5a9f
#
_entry.id   8ac5ec7c5f9a1a43e8749758731f5a9f
#
_cell.length_a   1.000
_cell.length_b   1.000
_cell.length_c   1.000
_cell.angle_alpha   90.00
_cell.angle_beta   90.00
_cell.angle_gamma   90.00
#
_symmetry.space_group_name_H-M   'P 1'
#
loop_
_entity.id
_entity.type
_entity.pdbx_description
1 polymer ?
#
loop_
_entity_poly.entity_id
_entity_poly.type
_entity_poly.pdbx_seq_one_letter_code
_entity_poly.pdbx_strand_id
1 'polypeptide(L)'
;MTSNGLHNLILPSTEKSEDNACMPLAINVVLKYWGVDAPINEVNNRLEKYCNVRGSVIMEGIEIAESIGFVVYIYKGNLKDLKKRLDQGIPVIVIMPGIQETIQHATIVTGYSAEEGRIFTYVPDPDTEGAFPQNIFMNFWKQDGSISIMIVPKELQAQVNLQELEKKDSYRMCFEAERSILLKNHRNAIASLESAINEDKENSLAWSLLGSMYNELGSDQALECFEKSIELNPDSYLSLRGIGNYHMKKAHYELAKKYYTQAIRIHEYRYGPIYKNLAIAKLNTNDNQGAILDLREYLRQCPYAKDRNEIESTIRSL
;
A
#
# COMPACT_ATOMS: atom_id res chain seq x y z
N MET A 1 30.76 -13.45 -11.80
CA MET A 1 31.62 -12.47 -11.11
C MET A 1 31.12 -11.10 -11.50
N THR A 2 30.31 -10.49 -10.66
CA THR A 2 29.74 -9.17 -10.88
C THR A 2 30.79 -8.13 -10.51
N SER A 3 31.42 -7.54 -11.52
CA SER A 3 32.25 -6.36 -11.36
C SER A 3 31.34 -5.19 -10.95
N ASN A 4 31.72 -4.48 -9.91
CA ASN A 4 31.18 -3.18 -9.47
C ASN A 4 29.95 -3.12 -8.59
N GLY A 5 29.55 -4.15 -7.82
CA GLY A 5 28.45 -4.02 -6.85
C GLY A 5 27.10 -3.60 -7.45
N LEU A 6 26.94 -3.70 -8.78
CA LEU A 6 25.71 -3.49 -9.51
C LEU A 6 24.99 -4.83 -9.68
N HIS A 7 23.77 -4.91 -9.21
CA HIS A 7 22.88 -6.05 -9.42
C HIS A 7 21.57 -5.53 -10.00
N ASN A 8 21.14 -6.08 -11.14
CA ASN A 8 19.86 -5.73 -11.75
C ASN A 8 19.28 -6.93 -12.50
N LEU A 9 18.05 -7.30 -12.16
CA LEU A 9 17.27 -8.34 -12.82
C LEU A 9 16.57 -7.74 -14.05
N ILE A 10 16.59 -8.45 -15.15
CA ILE A 10 15.86 -8.06 -16.35
C ILE A 10 14.46 -8.67 -16.27
N LEU A 11 13.45 -7.83 -16.14
CA LEU A 11 12.06 -8.26 -16.10
C LEU A 11 11.42 -8.20 -17.49
N PRO A 12 10.49 -9.12 -17.79
CA PRO A 12 9.69 -9.05 -19.01
C PRO A 12 8.69 -7.91 -18.91
N SER A 13 8.36 -7.27 -20.03
CA SER A 13 7.25 -6.33 -20.12
C SER A 13 5.91 -7.06 -19.99
N THR A 14 4.87 -6.31 -19.60
CA THR A 14 3.51 -6.81 -19.57
C THR A 14 2.61 -5.96 -20.47
N GLU A 15 1.51 -6.56 -20.95
CA GLU A 15 0.48 -5.81 -21.66
C GLU A 15 -0.24 -4.89 -20.68
N LYS A 16 -0.51 -3.64 -21.10
CA LYS A 16 -1.25 -2.68 -20.28
C LYS A 16 -2.70 -3.14 -20.15
N SER A 17 -3.23 -3.07 -18.95
CA SER A 17 -4.65 -3.20 -18.67
C SER A 17 -5.28 -1.80 -18.62
N GLU A 18 -6.53 -1.67 -19.12
CA GLU A 18 -7.28 -0.41 -19.02
C GLU A 18 -7.66 -0.06 -17.57
N ASP A 19 -7.65 -1.06 -16.68
CA ASP A 19 -7.96 -0.90 -15.26
C ASP A 19 -6.68 -0.87 -14.43
N ASN A 20 -6.52 0.16 -13.61
CA ASN A 20 -5.39 0.37 -12.69
C ASN A 20 -5.20 -0.80 -11.71
N ALA A 21 -4.58 -1.86 -12.18
CA ALA A 21 -4.36 -3.10 -11.44
C ALA A 21 -2.87 -3.31 -11.14
N CYS A 22 -2.23 -2.36 -10.45
CA CYS A 22 -0.78 -2.38 -10.19
C CYS A 22 -0.29 -3.71 -9.58
N MET A 23 -1.05 -4.29 -8.65
CA MET A 23 -0.66 -5.56 -8.02
C MET A 23 -0.81 -6.77 -8.95
N PRO A 24 -1.94 -6.99 -9.66
CA PRO A 24 -2.04 -8.05 -10.66
C PRO A 24 -0.98 -7.96 -11.74
N LEU A 25 -0.67 -6.76 -12.22
CA LEU A 25 0.39 -6.54 -13.20
C LEU A 25 1.78 -6.90 -12.64
N ALA A 26 2.07 -6.47 -11.40
CA ALA A 26 3.33 -6.81 -10.75
C ALA A 26 3.48 -8.33 -10.54
N ILE A 27 2.41 -9.02 -10.14
CA ILE A 27 2.39 -10.48 -10.01
C ILE A 27 2.61 -11.14 -11.38
N ASN A 28 1.91 -10.69 -12.43
CA ASN A 28 2.07 -11.23 -13.78
C ASN A 28 3.50 -11.08 -14.29
N VAL A 29 4.12 -9.92 -14.10
CA VAL A 29 5.53 -9.70 -14.47
C VAL A 29 6.46 -10.68 -13.75
N VAL A 30 6.26 -10.90 -12.46
CA VAL A 30 7.09 -11.84 -11.70
C VAL A 30 6.84 -13.28 -12.16
N LEU A 31 5.61 -13.66 -12.46
CA LEU A 31 5.30 -14.99 -13.02
C LEU A 31 5.93 -15.19 -14.39
N LYS A 32 5.87 -14.19 -15.27
CA LYS A 32 6.57 -14.20 -16.57
C LYS A 32 8.09 -14.28 -16.43
N TYR A 33 8.66 -13.61 -15.43
CA TYR A 33 10.10 -13.74 -15.12
C TYR A 33 10.48 -15.18 -14.82
N TRP A 34 9.60 -15.95 -14.18
CA TRP A 34 9.76 -17.39 -13.94
C TRP A 34 9.33 -18.28 -15.12
N GLY A 35 8.98 -17.69 -16.27
CA GLY A 35 8.61 -18.42 -17.49
C GLY A 35 7.14 -18.85 -17.57
N VAL A 36 6.28 -18.30 -16.71
CA VAL A 36 4.84 -18.63 -16.71
C VAL A 36 4.03 -17.39 -17.08
N ASP A 37 3.30 -17.46 -18.20
CA ASP A 37 2.36 -16.41 -18.60
C ASP A 37 0.99 -16.70 -17.97
N ALA A 38 0.75 -16.12 -16.80
CA ALA A 38 -0.55 -16.22 -16.15
C ALA A 38 -1.54 -15.25 -16.78
N PRO A 39 -2.76 -15.68 -17.11
CA PRO A 39 -3.75 -14.84 -17.74
C PRO A 39 -4.23 -13.73 -16.76
N ILE A 40 -3.86 -12.48 -17.07
CA ILE A 40 -4.32 -11.31 -16.29
C ILE A 40 -5.85 -11.25 -16.25
N ASN A 41 -6.53 -11.68 -17.31
CA ASN A 41 -7.98 -11.75 -17.39
C ASN A 41 -8.60 -12.61 -16.27
N GLU A 42 -7.91 -13.65 -15.78
CA GLU A 42 -8.41 -14.45 -14.66
C GLU A 42 -8.41 -13.64 -13.36
N VAL A 43 -7.39 -12.80 -13.15
CA VAL A 43 -7.35 -11.87 -12.00
C VAL A 43 -8.49 -10.87 -12.09
N ASN A 44 -8.69 -10.27 -13.26
CA ASN A 44 -9.77 -9.30 -13.48
C ASN A 44 -11.14 -9.93 -13.25
N ASN A 45 -11.41 -11.13 -13.78
CA ASN A 45 -12.65 -11.86 -13.54
C ASN A 45 -12.92 -12.15 -12.05
N ARG A 46 -11.86 -12.44 -11.28
CA ARG A 46 -11.99 -12.63 -9.82
C ARG A 46 -12.27 -11.31 -9.10
N LEU A 47 -11.86 -10.17 -9.66
CA LEU A 47 -12.11 -8.85 -9.07
C LEU A 47 -13.54 -8.35 -9.30
N GLU A 48 -14.28 -8.86 -10.29
CA GLU A 48 -15.67 -8.46 -10.57
C GLU A 48 -16.62 -8.63 -9.36
N LYS A 49 -16.32 -9.58 -8.47
CA LYS A 49 -17.09 -9.77 -7.22
C LYS A 49 -16.94 -8.62 -6.21
N TYR A 50 -15.94 -7.74 -6.39
CA TYR A 50 -15.70 -6.60 -5.53
C TYR A 50 -16.28 -5.33 -6.15
N CYS A 51 -17.57 -5.09 -5.96
CA CYS A 51 -18.25 -3.91 -6.47
C CYS A 51 -17.61 -2.61 -5.94
N ASN A 52 -17.26 -1.69 -6.84
CA ASN A 52 -16.73 -0.35 -6.51
C ASN A 52 -15.35 -0.33 -5.84
N VAL A 53 -14.56 -1.39 -5.91
CA VAL A 53 -13.18 -1.36 -5.43
C VAL A 53 -12.31 -0.69 -6.49
N ARG A 54 -11.65 0.42 -6.10
CA ARG A 54 -10.57 1.02 -6.88
C ARG A 54 -9.25 0.38 -6.42
N GLY A 55 -8.58 -0.30 -7.31
CA GLY A 55 -7.36 -1.04 -7.03
C GLY A 55 -7.58 -2.55 -6.95
N SER A 56 -6.50 -3.28 -6.79
CA SER A 56 -6.48 -4.73 -6.81
C SER A 56 -6.50 -5.31 -5.40
N VAL A 57 -7.22 -6.40 -5.25
CA VAL A 57 -7.18 -7.21 -4.04
C VAL A 57 -5.95 -8.11 -4.12
N ILE A 58 -4.98 -7.87 -3.26
CA ILE A 58 -3.69 -8.58 -3.26
C ILE A 58 -3.89 -10.08 -3.20
N MET A 59 -4.80 -10.56 -2.34
CA MET A 59 -5.04 -11.99 -2.13
C MET A 59 -5.54 -12.73 -3.38
N GLU A 60 -6.27 -12.08 -4.28
CA GLU A 60 -6.73 -12.74 -5.52
C GLU A 60 -5.55 -13.10 -6.44
N GLY A 61 -4.59 -12.18 -6.58
CA GLY A 61 -3.38 -12.45 -7.35
C GLY A 61 -2.48 -13.52 -6.70
N ILE A 62 -2.39 -13.50 -5.36
CA ILE A 62 -1.63 -14.49 -4.60
C ILE A 62 -2.22 -15.90 -4.80
N GLU A 63 -3.53 -16.06 -4.66
CA GLU A 63 -4.20 -17.35 -4.85
C GLU A 63 -4.05 -17.88 -6.28
N ILE A 64 -4.03 -17.01 -7.29
CA ILE A 64 -3.73 -17.41 -8.67
C ILE A 64 -2.30 -17.94 -8.76
N ALA A 65 -1.30 -17.21 -8.25
CA ALA A 65 0.08 -17.67 -8.28
C ALA A 65 0.25 -19.03 -7.57
N GLU A 66 -0.37 -19.20 -6.40
CA GLU A 66 -0.34 -20.45 -5.64
C GLU A 66 -1.04 -21.61 -6.40
N SER A 67 -2.16 -21.34 -7.10
CA SER A 67 -2.91 -22.34 -7.86
C SER A 67 -2.14 -22.91 -9.05
N ILE A 68 -1.18 -22.16 -9.58
CA ILE A 68 -0.32 -22.57 -10.72
C ILE A 68 1.07 -23.05 -10.28
N GLY A 69 1.26 -23.36 -8.99
CA GLY A 69 2.45 -24.03 -8.46
C GLY A 69 3.54 -23.10 -7.91
N PHE A 70 3.22 -21.83 -7.64
CA PHE A 70 4.13 -20.93 -6.95
C PHE A 70 3.90 -20.92 -5.45
N VAL A 71 4.90 -20.50 -4.70
CA VAL A 71 4.82 -20.23 -3.27
C VAL A 71 4.96 -18.73 -3.07
N VAL A 72 4.05 -18.14 -2.29
CA VAL A 72 4.01 -16.71 -2.04
C VAL A 72 4.24 -16.43 -0.56
N TYR A 73 5.17 -15.53 -0.28
CA TYR A 73 5.47 -15.04 1.06
C TYR A 73 5.18 -13.55 1.16
N ILE A 74 4.39 -13.16 2.15
CA ILE A 74 4.15 -11.76 2.51
C ILE A 74 4.81 -11.55 3.87
N TYR A 75 5.73 -10.59 3.95
CA TYR A 75 6.53 -10.43 5.16
C TYR A 75 7.03 -9.00 5.35
N LYS A 76 7.52 -8.70 6.55
CA LYS A 76 8.21 -7.44 6.81
C LYS A 76 9.64 -7.54 6.27
N GLY A 77 9.91 -6.78 5.20
CA GLY A 77 11.23 -6.74 4.61
C GLY A 77 12.17 -5.77 5.31
N ASN A 78 13.45 -5.98 5.04
CA ASN A 78 14.52 -5.05 5.37
C ASN A 78 15.54 -5.00 4.23
N LEU A 79 16.39 -3.98 4.24
CA LEU A 79 17.33 -3.75 3.16
C LEU A 79 18.30 -4.93 2.93
N LYS A 80 18.74 -5.58 4.01
CA LYS A 80 19.67 -6.72 3.95
C LYS A 80 18.99 -7.92 3.29
N ASP A 81 17.75 -8.23 3.70
CA ASP A 81 16.97 -9.30 3.09
C ASP A 81 16.68 -8.97 1.61
N LEU A 82 16.24 -7.77 1.30
CA LEU A 82 15.95 -7.33 -0.05
C LEU A 82 17.15 -7.56 -0.99
N LYS A 83 18.34 -7.09 -0.60
CA LYS A 83 19.58 -7.32 -1.38
C LYS A 83 19.90 -8.80 -1.53
N LYS A 84 19.74 -9.58 -0.45
CA LYS A 84 19.95 -11.03 -0.49
C LYS A 84 19.03 -11.72 -1.50
N ARG A 85 17.73 -11.34 -1.57
CA ARG A 85 16.79 -11.92 -2.54
C ARG A 85 17.17 -11.56 -3.96
N LEU A 86 17.55 -10.32 -4.21
CA LEU A 86 18.05 -9.89 -5.52
C LEU A 86 19.31 -10.64 -5.94
N ASP A 87 20.27 -10.84 -5.03
CA ASP A 87 21.48 -11.64 -5.28
C ASP A 87 21.18 -13.11 -5.61
N GLN A 88 20.05 -13.63 -5.11
CA GLN A 88 19.53 -14.95 -5.43
C GLN A 88 18.74 -14.99 -6.76
N GLY A 89 18.61 -13.87 -7.47
CA GLY A 89 17.80 -13.78 -8.68
C GLY A 89 16.30 -13.72 -8.42
N ILE A 90 15.86 -13.32 -7.23
CA ILE A 90 14.45 -13.27 -6.84
C ILE A 90 13.98 -11.82 -6.84
N PRO A 91 13.11 -11.40 -7.78
CA PRO A 91 12.47 -10.10 -7.74
C PRO A 91 11.49 -10.03 -6.56
N VAL A 92 11.42 -8.85 -5.91
CA VAL A 92 10.57 -8.65 -4.73
C VAL A 92 9.57 -7.52 -5.03
N ILE A 93 8.27 -7.83 -4.91
CA ILE A 93 7.24 -6.79 -4.96
C ILE A 93 7.21 -6.12 -3.59
N VAL A 94 7.21 -4.79 -3.57
CA VAL A 94 7.11 -3.97 -2.37
C VAL A 94 5.91 -3.05 -2.45
N ILE A 95 5.29 -2.77 -1.29
CA ILE A 95 4.21 -1.79 -1.20
C ILE A 95 4.82 -0.44 -0.87
N MET A 96 4.58 0.52 -1.75
CA MET A 96 5.06 1.90 -1.67
C MET A 96 3.89 2.87 -1.51
N PRO A 97 4.12 4.09 -1.02
CA PRO A 97 3.11 5.14 -1.04
C PRO A 97 2.55 5.35 -2.45
N GLY A 98 1.24 5.40 -2.55
CA GLY A 98 0.55 5.73 -3.79
C GLY A 98 0.61 7.23 -4.11
N ILE A 99 0.03 7.60 -5.25
CA ILE A 99 -0.10 8.98 -5.71
C ILE A 99 -1.54 9.24 -6.18
N GLN A 100 -1.91 10.51 -6.34
CA GLN A 100 -3.23 10.95 -6.80
C GLN A 100 -4.37 10.40 -5.93
N GLU A 101 -5.21 9.52 -6.47
CA GLU A 101 -6.33 8.89 -5.76
C GLU A 101 -5.96 7.51 -5.18
N THR A 102 -4.73 7.05 -5.36
CA THR A 102 -4.24 5.75 -4.89
C THR A 102 -3.50 5.90 -3.56
N ILE A 103 -3.87 5.12 -2.56
CA ILE A 103 -3.26 5.19 -1.22
C ILE A 103 -1.92 4.44 -1.18
N GLN A 104 -1.83 3.30 -1.88
CA GLN A 104 -0.67 2.42 -1.94
C GLN A 104 -0.44 1.97 -3.38
N HIS A 105 0.81 1.65 -3.71
CA HIS A 105 1.20 1.19 -5.04
C HIS A 105 2.15 0.00 -4.95
N ALA A 106 1.96 -0.98 -5.83
CA ALA A 106 2.87 -2.11 -5.95
C ALA A 106 4.02 -1.78 -6.90
N THR A 107 5.24 -2.00 -6.44
CA THR A 107 6.46 -1.75 -7.20
C THR A 107 7.36 -2.99 -7.11
N ILE A 108 7.96 -3.41 -8.21
CA ILE A 108 8.90 -4.53 -8.21
C ILE A 108 10.31 -3.97 -8.02
N VAL A 109 11.04 -4.47 -7.02
CA VAL A 109 12.46 -4.17 -6.87
C VAL A 109 13.23 -5.15 -7.72
N THR A 110 14.03 -4.59 -8.65
CA THR A 110 14.78 -5.36 -9.65
C THR A 110 16.25 -5.45 -9.32
N GLY A 111 16.77 -4.50 -8.55
CA GLY A 111 18.20 -4.47 -8.30
C GLY A 111 18.66 -3.37 -7.37
N TYR A 112 19.97 -3.26 -7.24
CA TYR A 112 20.62 -2.21 -6.46
C TYR A 112 22.04 -1.94 -6.98
N SER A 113 22.53 -0.72 -6.69
CA SER A 113 23.95 -0.37 -6.79
C SER A 113 24.47 -0.04 -5.39
N ALA A 114 25.45 -0.81 -4.92
CA ALA A 114 26.09 -0.54 -3.63
C ALA A 114 26.99 0.70 -3.71
N GLU A 115 27.66 0.92 -4.87
CA GLU A 115 28.54 2.06 -5.11
C GLU A 115 27.78 3.38 -5.16
N GLU A 116 26.67 3.41 -5.91
CA GLU A 116 25.84 4.63 -6.04
C GLU A 116 24.81 4.81 -4.91
N GLY A 117 24.64 3.79 -4.04
CA GLY A 117 23.63 3.80 -2.99
C GLY A 117 22.20 3.89 -3.54
N ARG A 118 21.90 3.14 -4.62
CA ARG A 118 20.60 3.17 -5.30
C ARG A 118 19.88 1.84 -5.23
N ILE A 119 18.55 1.90 -5.26
CA ILE A 119 17.63 0.76 -5.43
C ILE A 119 16.92 0.96 -6.78
N PHE A 120 16.94 -0.09 -7.60
CA PHE A 120 16.27 -0.11 -8.89
C PHE A 120 14.88 -0.73 -8.76
N THR A 121 13.92 -0.13 -9.43
CA THR A 121 12.52 -0.52 -9.35
C THR A 121 11.90 -0.56 -10.73
N TYR A 122 10.85 -1.37 -10.86
CA TYR A 122 10.02 -1.44 -12.05
C TYR A 122 8.55 -1.35 -11.66
N VAL A 123 7.83 -0.44 -12.31
CA VAL A 123 6.39 -0.25 -12.18
C VAL A 123 5.75 -0.65 -13.50
N PRO A 124 4.94 -1.73 -13.53
CA PRO A 124 4.38 -2.25 -14.78
C PRO A 124 3.40 -1.31 -15.49
N ASP A 125 2.72 -0.45 -14.74
CA ASP A 125 1.86 0.61 -15.27
C ASP A 125 2.23 1.93 -14.60
N PRO A 126 2.86 2.87 -15.32
CA PRO A 126 2.97 3.05 -16.78
C PRO A 126 4.20 2.43 -17.47
N ASP A 127 4.67 1.26 -17.10
CA ASP A 127 5.84 0.58 -17.69
C ASP A 127 7.11 1.44 -17.55
N THR A 128 7.49 1.68 -16.30
CA THR A 128 8.57 2.62 -15.97
C THR A 128 9.61 1.97 -15.05
N GLU A 129 10.86 2.04 -15.47
CA GLU A 129 11.99 1.76 -14.59
C GLU A 129 12.33 2.99 -13.73
N GLY A 130 12.72 2.76 -12.50
CA GLY A 130 13.10 3.79 -11.55
C GLY A 130 14.41 3.46 -10.83
N ALA A 131 15.07 4.51 -10.34
CA ALA A 131 16.28 4.40 -9.53
C ALA A 131 16.18 5.36 -8.34
N PHE A 132 15.85 4.86 -7.17
CA PHE A 132 15.75 5.65 -5.96
C PHE A 132 17.08 5.70 -5.21
N PRO A 133 17.49 6.85 -4.65
CA PRO A 133 18.46 6.84 -3.56
C PRO A 133 17.98 5.93 -2.43
N GLN A 134 18.87 5.08 -1.91
CA GLN A 134 18.51 4.03 -0.94
C GLN A 134 17.80 4.60 0.30
N ASN A 135 18.22 5.75 0.82
CA ASN A 135 17.60 6.40 1.96
C ASN A 135 16.16 6.86 1.66
N ILE A 136 15.89 7.37 0.47
CA ILE A 136 14.55 7.78 0.03
C ILE A 136 13.64 6.57 -0.14
N PHE A 137 14.13 5.51 -0.80
CA PHE A 137 13.42 4.24 -0.93
C PHE A 137 13.03 3.70 0.45
N MET A 138 13.98 3.61 1.38
CA MET A 138 13.74 3.11 2.73
C MET A 138 12.74 3.96 3.51
N ASN A 139 12.79 5.28 3.35
CA ASN A 139 11.85 6.18 4.01
C ASN A 139 10.41 5.97 3.52
N PHE A 140 10.21 5.83 2.20
CA PHE A 140 8.89 5.55 1.63
C PHE A 140 8.38 4.16 2.02
N TRP A 141 9.22 3.14 1.88
CA TRP A 141 8.83 1.77 2.17
C TRP A 141 8.40 1.54 3.62
N LYS A 142 9.04 2.23 4.58
CA LYS A 142 8.69 2.17 6.00
C LYS A 142 7.30 2.69 6.33
N GLN A 143 6.77 3.64 5.55
CA GLN A 143 5.45 4.23 5.81
C GLN A 143 4.34 3.20 5.82
N ASP A 144 4.48 2.13 5.03
CA ASP A 144 3.55 1.01 4.93
C ASP A 144 4.07 -0.27 5.61
N GLY A 145 4.96 -0.14 6.60
CA GLY A 145 5.45 -1.26 7.38
C GLY A 145 6.47 -2.14 6.65
N SER A 146 7.11 -1.65 5.60
CA SER A 146 8.12 -2.36 4.80
C SER A 146 7.59 -3.68 4.22
N ILE A 147 6.36 -3.70 3.71
CA ILE A 147 5.71 -4.88 3.16
C ILE A 147 6.46 -5.36 1.92
N SER A 148 6.82 -6.63 1.93
CA SER A 148 7.44 -7.36 0.83
C SER A 148 6.60 -8.56 0.43
N ILE A 149 6.49 -8.80 -0.86
CA ILE A 149 5.85 -9.99 -1.43
C ILE A 149 6.87 -10.67 -2.34
N MET A 150 7.19 -11.90 -2.01
CA MET A 150 8.10 -12.75 -2.77
C MET A 150 7.32 -13.91 -3.36
N ILE A 151 7.46 -14.11 -4.67
CA ILE A 151 6.82 -15.18 -5.43
C ILE A 151 7.92 -16.03 -6.04
N VAL A 152 7.97 -17.31 -5.70
CA VAL A 152 8.98 -18.24 -6.19
C VAL A 152 8.35 -19.54 -6.66
N PRO A 153 8.91 -20.19 -7.69
CA PRO A 153 8.53 -21.56 -8.05
C PRO A 153 8.67 -22.51 -6.84
N LYS A 154 7.79 -23.48 -6.71
CA LYS A 154 7.78 -24.44 -5.59
C LYS A 154 9.11 -25.19 -5.48
N GLU A 155 9.78 -25.43 -6.59
CA GLU A 155 11.09 -26.09 -6.67
C GLU A 155 12.20 -25.29 -5.97
N LEU A 156 12.05 -23.98 -5.91
CA LEU A 156 13.01 -23.09 -5.23
C LEU A 156 12.66 -22.84 -3.76
N GLN A 157 11.55 -23.37 -3.26
CA GLN A 157 11.09 -23.15 -1.88
C GLN A 157 12.16 -23.54 -0.84
N ALA A 158 12.89 -24.64 -1.08
CA ALA A 158 13.94 -25.11 -0.16
C ALA A 158 15.13 -24.13 -0.05
N GLN A 159 15.33 -23.25 -1.04
CA GLN A 159 16.38 -22.23 -1.04
C GLN A 159 15.98 -20.98 -0.24
N VAL A 160 14.69 -20.83 0.08
CA VAL A 160 14.18 -19.74 0.90
C VAL A 160 14.24 -20.15 2.36
N ASN A 161 15.13 -19.49 3.12
CA ASN A 161 15.17 -19.70 4.57
C ASN A 161 13.98 -18.97 5.23
N LEU A 162 12.95 -19.74 5.62
CA LEU A 162 11.72 -19.19 6.22
C LEU A 162 11.95 -18.50 7.57
N GLN A 163 13.01 -18.87 8.30
CA GLN A 163 13.35 -18.23 9.59
C GLN A 163 13.82 -16.78 9.42
N GLU A 164 14.22 -16.40 8.18
CA GLU A 164 14.64 -15.05 7.87
C GLU A 164 13.47 -14.15 7.42
N LEU A 165 12.28 -14.72 7.21
CA LEU A 165 11.10 -13.94 6.81
C LEU A 165 10.35 -13.44 8.04
N GLU A 166 10.66 -12.21 8.43
CA GLU A 166 10.03 -11.60 9.58
C GLU A 166 8.50 -11.49 9.39
N LYS A 167 7.75 -11.96 10.40
CA LYS A 167 6.31 -11.67 10.56
C LYS A 167 5.42 -12.09 9.38
N LYS A 168 5.87 -13.08 8.59
CA LYS A 168 5.20 -13.50 7.35
C LYS A 168 3.72 -13.91 7.55
N ASP A 169 3.42 -14.64 8.63
CA ASP A 169 2.08 -15.14 8.88
C ASP A 169 1.15 -14.00 9.33
N SER A 170 1.63 -13.11 10.16
CA SER A 170 0.89 -11.91 10.58
C SER A 170 0.56 -10.98 9.41
N TYR A 171 1.51 -10.74 8.50
CA TYR A 171 1.25 -9.90 7.32
C TYR A 171 0.26 -10.55 6.34
N ARG A 172 0.35 -11.86 6.11
CA ARG A 172 -0.62 -12.57 5.29
C ARG A 172 -2.04 -12.44 5.84
N MET A 173 -2.22 -12.60 7.16
CA MET A 173 -3.52 -12.42 7.82
C MET A 173 -4.09 -11.01 7.63
N CYS A 174 -3.24 -9.97 7.56
CA CYS A 174 -3.69 -8.60 7.25
C CYS A 174 -4.35 -8.52 5.87
N PHE A 175 -3.77 -9.13 4.84
CA PHE A 175 -4.34 -9.11 3.48
C PHE A 175 -5.58 -9.99 3.33
N GLU A 176 -5.67 -11.09 4.08
CA GLU A 176 -6.89 -11.89 4.18
C GLU A 176 -8.03 -11.10 4.85
N ALA A 177 -7.68 -10.29 5.85
CA ALA A 177 -8.63 -9.37 6.47
C ALA A 177 -9.09 -8.28 5.51
N GLU A 178 -8.18 -7.65 4.74
CA GLU A 178 -8.56 -6.67 3.71
C GLU A 178 -9.55 -7.26 2.71
N ARG A 179 -9.31 -8.48 2.23
CA ARG A 179 -10.26 -9.19 1.37
C ARG A 179 -11.63 -9.36 2.05
N SER A 180 -11.64 -9.74 3.32
CA SER A 180 -12.87 -9.90 4.10
C SER A 180 -13.62 -8.58 4.28
N ILE A 181 -12.92 -7.46 4.47
CA ILE A 181 -13.48 -6.10 4.54
C ILE A 181 -14.20 -5.77 3.23
N LEU A 182 -13.54 -5.99 2.10
CA LEU A 182 -14.10 -5.71 0.78
C LEU A 182 -15.35 -6.57 0.48
N LEU A 183 -15.41 -7.79 1.00
CA LEU A 183 -16.58 -8.66 0.93
C LEU A 183 -17.63 -8.34 2.00
N LYS A 184 -17.43 -7.27 2.78
CA LYS A 184 -18.31 -6.88 3.90
C LYS A 184 -18.48 -7.96 4.98
N ASN A 185 -17.51 -8.86 5.10
CA ASN A 185 -17.46 -9.86 6.14
C ASN A 185 -16.67 -9.35 7.35
N HIS A 186 -17.25 -8.39 8.06
CA HIS A 186 -16.59 -7.68 9.17
C HIS A 186 -16.12 -8.60 10.28
N ARG A 187 -16.90 -9.67 10.57
CA ARG A 187 -16.56 -10.63 11.61
C ARG A 187 -15.26 -11.39 11.29
N ASN A 188 -15.14 -11.87 10.07
CA ASN A 188 -13.93 -12.58 9.64
C ASN A 188 -12.73 -11.62 9.56
N ALA A 189 -12.96 -10.39 9.09
CA ALA A 189 -11.91 -9.37 9.04
C ALA A 189 -11.32 -9.09 10.43
N ILE A 190 -12.17 -8.85 11.43
CA ILE A 190 -11.74 -8.61 12.82
C ILE A 190 -10.99 -9.83 13.35
N ALA A 191 -11.52 -11.04 13.19
CA ALA A 191 -10.88 -12.26 13.68
C ALA A 191 -9.49 -12.48 13.06
N SER A 192 -9.33 -12.22 11.75
CA SER A 192 -8.03 -12.32 11.07
C SER A 192 -7.05 -11.27 11.60
N LEU A 193 -7.50 -10.02 11.85
CA LEU A 193 -6.65 -8.96 12.37
C LEU A 193 -6.24 -9.20 13.82
N GLU A 194 -7.14 -9.70 14.65
CA GLU A 194 -6.83 -10.11 16.02
C GLU A 194 -5.81 -11.27 16.03
N SER A 195 -5.96 -12.23 15.12
CA SER A 195 -4.99 -13.32 14.94
C SER A 195 -3.64 -12.79 14.47
N ALA A 196 -3.61 -11.83 13.54
CA ALA A 196 -2.39 -11.17 13.08
C ALA A 196 -1.67 -10.44 14.22
N ILE A 197 -2.41 -9.75 15.10
CA ILE A 197 -1.87 -9.07 16.28
C ILE A 197 -1.36 -10.07 17.32
N ASN A 198 -2.04 -11.20 17.50
CA ASN A 198 -1.59 -12.26 18.43
C ASN A 198 -0.29 -12.91 17.96
N GLU A 199 -0.14 -13.10 16.64
CA GLU A 199 1.09 -13.61 16.02
C GLU A 199 2.23 -12.60 16.14
N ASP A 200 1.93 -11.31 15.92
CA ASP A 200 2.88 -10.23 16.00
C ASP A 200 2.27 -8.97 16.61
N LYS A 201 2.47 -8.75 17.90
CA LYS A 201 1.96 -7.58 18.63
C LYS A 201 2.55 -6.24 18.14
N GLU A 202 3.71 -6.30 17.46
CA GLU A 202 4.37 -5.12 16.89
C GLU A 202 3.99 -4.86 15.43
N ASN A 203 3.03 -5.59 14.86
CA ASN A 203 2.54 -5.34 13.52
C ASN A 203 1.66 -4.08 13.48
N SER A 204 2.26 -2.94 13.17
CA SER A 204 1.55 -1.66 13.07
C SER A 204 0.46 -1.66 11.99
N LEU A 205 0.64 -2.44 10.90
CA LEU A 205 -0.37 -2.58 9.85
C LEU A 205 -1.63 -3.26 10.38
N ALA A 206 -1.48 -4.37 11.13
CA ALA A 206 -2.62 -5.07 11.70
C ALA A 206 -3.44 -4.15 12.63
N TRP A 207 -2.76 -3.38 13.49
CA TRP A 207 -3.41 -2.38 14.34
C TRP A 207 -4.11 -1.29 13.53
N SER A 208 -3.50 -0.79 12.45
CA SER A 208 -4.09 0.22 11.58
C SER A 208 -5.36 -0.28 10.87
N LEU A 209 -5.32 -1.50 10.35
CA LEU A 209 -6.47 -2.12 9.68
C LEU A 209 -7.60 -2.41 10.66
N LEU A 210 -7.30 -2.91 11.87
CA LEU A 210 -8.30 -3.13 12.92
C LEU A 210 -8.94 -1.81 13.35
N GLY A 211 -8.15 -0.74 13.49
CA GLY A 211 -8.66 0.61 13.75
C GLY A 211 -9.59 1.10 12.64
N SER A 212 -9.24 0.85 11.37
CA SER A 212 -10.08 1.19 10.23
C SER A 212 -11.41 0.44 10.26
N MET A 213 -11.37 -0.86 10.62
CA MET A 213 -12.56 -1.68 10.75
C MET A 213 -13.49 -1.19 11.86
N TYR A 214 -12.96 -0.93 13.05
CA TYR A 214 -13.73 -0.38 14.16
C TYR A 214 -14.28 1.03 13.85
N ASN A 215 -13.52 1.86 13.13
CA ASN A 215 -14.00 3.17 12.68
C ASN A 215 -15.17 3.03 11.68
N GLU A 216 -15.15 2.05 10.80
CA GLU A 216 -16.27 1.76 9.91
C GLU A 216 -17.52 1.38 10.69
N LEU A 217 -17.37 0.56 11.70
CA LEU A 217 -18.44 0.12 12.60
C LEU A 217 -18.89 1.20 13.61
N GLY A 218 -18.21 2.35 13.66
CA GLY A 218 -18.54 3.45 14.58
C GLY A 218 -18.08 3.21 16.03
N SER A 219 -17.23 2.21 16.27
CA SER A 219 -16.69 1.89 17.59
C SER A 219 -15.54 2.84 18.00
N ASP A 220 -15.52 3.25 19.27
CA ASP A 220 -14.44 4.07 19.82
C ASP A 220 -13.12 3.30 20.01
N GLN A 221 -13.14 1.96 19.96
CA GLN A 221 -11.94 1.13 19.90
C GLN A 221 -11.03 1.46 18.70
N ALA A 222 -11.59 2.10 17.67
CA ALA A 222 -10.83 2.58 16.52
C ALA A 222 -9.64 3.45 16.91
N LEU A 223 -9.87 4.39 17.85
CA LEU A 223 -8.84 5.34 18.27
C LEU A 223 -7.68 4.61 18.95
N GLU A 224 -7.96 3.71 19.90
CA GLU A 224 -6.96 2.90 20.60
C GLU A 224 -6.09 2.09 19.64
N CYS A 225 -6.71 1.46 18.63
CA CYS A 225 -5.99 0.70 17.62
C CYS A 225 -5.07 1.59 16.76
N PHE A 226 -5.55 2.74 16.32
CA PHE A 226 -4.73 3.69 15.55
C PHE A 226 -3.58 4.27 16.38
N GLU A 227 -3.83 4.61 17.65
CA GLU A 227 -2.80 5.11 18.56
C GLU A 227 -1.71 4.05 18.79
N LYS A 228 -2.11 2.78 18.96
CA LYS A 228 -1.15 1.66 19.05
C LYS A 228 -0.34 1.50 17.75
N SER A 229 -0.97 1.63 16.61
CA SER A 229 -0.27 1.60 15.32
C SER A 229 0.77 2.72 15.20
N ILE A 230 0.45 3.96 15.64
CA ILE A 230 1.38 5.10 15.60
C ILE A 230 2.51 4.93 16.64
N GLU A 231 2.24 4.37 17.81
CA GLU A 231 3.27 4.03 18.79
C GLU A 231 4.33 3.11 18.18
N LEU A 232 3.90 2.11 17.38
CA LEU A 232 4.76 1.13 16.73
C LEU A 232 5.42 1.66 15.45
N ASN A 233 4.73 2.53 14.72
CA ASN A 233 5.22 3.19 13.51
C ASN A 233 4.74 4.64 13.46
N PRO A 234 5.54 5.60 13.97
CA PRO A 234 5.17 7.02 13.98
C PRO A 234 4.92 7.62 12.59
N ASP A 235 5.48 7.02 11.54
CA ASP A 235 5.30 7.43 10.14
C ASP A 235 4.12 6.71 9.46
N SER A 236 3.24 6.04 10.21
CA SER A 236 2.06 5.37 9.68
C SER A 236 1.06 6.39 9.12
N TYR A 237 1.17 6.66 7.82
CA TYR A 237 0.23 7.51 7.10
C TYR A 237 -1.21 7.02 7.23
N LEU A 238 -1.43 5.70 7.14
CA LEU A 238 -2.75 5.08 7.20
C LEU A 238 -3.43 5.36 8.54
N SER A 239 -2.69 5.22 9.65
CA SER A 239 -3.24 5.44 11.00
C SER A 239 -3.51 6.91 11.28
N LEU A 240 -2.61 7.81 10.89
CA LEU A 240 -2.83 9.26 11.04
C LEU A 240 -4.06 9.71 10.25
N ARG A 241 -4.20 9.27 9.00
CA ARG A 241 -5.40 9.53 8.21
C ARG A 241 -6.64 8.88 8.83
N GLY A 242 -6.50 7.67 9.37
CA GLY A 242 -7.56 6.95 10.07
C GLY A 242 -8.09 7.71 11.29
N ILE A 243 -7.21 8.26 12.13
CA ILE A 243 -7.60 9.12 13.27
C ILE A 243 -8.28 10.40 12.77
N GLY A 244 -7.76 11.01 11.70
CA GLY A 244 -8.43 12.16 11.06
C GLY A 244 -9.86 11.82 10.66
N ASN A 245 -10.07 10.68 9.99
CA ASN A 245 -11.40 10.20 9.59
C ASN A 245 -12.31 9.91 10.81
N TYR A 246 -11.77 9.31 11.87
CA TYR A 246 -12.49 9.07 13.11
C TYR A 246 -13.01 10.38 13.72
N HIS A 247 -12.15 11.39 13.85
CA HIS A 247 -12.54 12.68 14.40
C HIS A 247 -13.51 13.46 13.48
N MET A 248 -13.38 13.32 12.16
CA MET A 248 -14.37 13.85 11.22
C MET A 248 -15.77 13.28 11.46
N LYS A 249 -15.91 11.96 11.63
CA LYS A 249 -17.18 11.30 11.94
C LYS A 249 -17.80 11.77 13.28
N LYS A 250 -16.95 12.12 14.25
CA LYS A 250 -17.37 12.63 15.57
C LYS A 250 -17.55 14.16 15.59
N ALA A 251 -17.43 14.84 14.44
CA ALA A 251 -17.45 16.31 14.31
C ALA A 251 -16.38 17.04 15.16
N HIS A 252 -15.29 16.36 15.51
CA HIS A 252 -14.15 16.93 16.21
C HIS A 252 -13.17 17.54 15.19
N TYR A 253 -13.59 18.59 14.50
CA TYR A 253 -12.90 19.11 13.32
C TYR A 253 -11.49 19.62 13.59
N GLU A 254 -11.21 20.23 14.74
CA GLU A 254 -9.85 20.68 15.09
C GLU A 254 -8.88 19.51 15.23
N LEU A 255 -9.33 18.39 15.81
CA LEU A 255 -8.50 17.18 15.89
C LEU A 255 -8.33 16.54 14.51
N ALA A 256 -9.39 16.52 13.69
CA ALA A 256 -9.30 16.03 12.32
C ALA A 256 -8.25 16.82 11.50
N LYS A 257 -8.28 18.16 11.57
CA LYS A 257 -7.27 19.05 10.95
C LYS A 257 -5.86 18.69 11.39
N LYS A 258 -5.66 18.51 12.71
CA LYS A 258 -4.36 18.15 13.28
C LYS A 258 -3.79 16.87 12.63
N TYR A 259 -4.59 15.80 12.61
CA TYR A 259 -4.13 14.49 12.15
C TYR A 259 -3.99 14.40 10.63
N TYR A 260 -4.87 15.02 9.84
CA TYR A 260 -4.68 15.13 8.39
C TYR A 260 -3.43 15.93 8.04
N THR A 261 -3.16 17.04 8.74
CA THR A 261 -1.92 17.81 8.55
C THR A 261 -0.68 16.98 8.89
N GLN A 262 -0.72 16.16 9.93
CA GLN A 262 0.37 15.25 10.25
C GLN A 262 0.61 14.21 9.15
N ALA A 263 -0.47 13.60 8.64
CA ALA A 263 -0.38 12.64 7.53
C ALA A 263 0.21 13.29 6.27
N ILE A 264 -0.22 14.50 5.91
CA ILE A 264 0.30 15.25 4.77
C ILE A 264 1.81 15.56 4.94
N ARG A 265 2.27 15.87 6.15
CA ARG A 265 3.69 16.12 6.43
C ARG A 265 4.59 14.91 6.21
N ILE A 266 4.05 13.69 6.39
CA ILE A 266 4.78 12.45 6.08
C ILE A 266 4.98 12.32 4.58
N HIS A 267 3.93 12.57 3.80
CA HIS A 267 3.97 12.46 2.35
C HIS A 267 2.85 13.29 1.69
N GLU A 268 3.19 14.47 1.20
CA GLU A 268 2.24 15.44 0.66
C GLU A 268 1.52 15.00 -0.63
N TYR A 269 2.13 14.12 -1.43
CA TYR A 269 1.58 13.67 -2.71
C TYR A 269 0.93 12.29 -2.66
N ARG A 270 0.87 11.65 -1.51
CA ARG A 270 0.46 10.27 -1.39
C ARG A 270 -1.00 9.99 -1.77
N TYR A 271 -1.91 10.88 -1.37
CA TYR A 271 -3.35 10.66 -1.56
C TYR A 271 -4.07 11.99 -1.60
N GLY A 272 -4.27 12.51 -2.81
CA GLY A 272 -4.89 13.83 -3.03
C GLY A 272 -6.22 14.06 -2.27
N PRO A 273 -7.15 13.09 -2.16
CA PRO A 273 -8.41 13.28 -1.43
C PRO A 273 -8.26 13.66 0.05
N ILE A 274 -7.09 13.49 0.68
CA ILE A 274 -6.85 13.95 2.05
C ILE A 274 -7.00 15.47 2.17
N TYR A 275 -6.62 16.21 1.13
CA TYR A 275 -6.77 17.67 1.09
C TYR A 275 -8.23 18.11 1.06
N LYS A 276 -9.10 17.37 0.36
CA LYS A 276 -10.55 17.61 0.41
C LYS A 276 -11.09 17.38 1.83
N ASN A 277 -10.69 16.31 2.50
CA ASN A 277 -11.10 16.04 3.88
C ASN A 277 -10.60 17.13 4.85
N LEU A 278 -9.34 17.59 4.67
CA LEU A 278 -8.78 18.69 5.46
C LEU A 278 -9.54 19.99 5.21
N ALA A 279 -9.88 20.30 3.96
CA ALA A 279 -10.68 21.48 3.62
C ALA A 279 -12.06 21.44 4.29
N ILE A 280 -12.75 20.29 4.28
CA ILE A 280 -14.04 20.13 4.98
C ILE A 280 -13.89 20.40 6.48
N ALA A 281 -12.81 19.90 7.12
CA ALA A 281 -12.55 20.18 8.52
C ALA A 281 -12.30 21.67 8.77
N LYS A 282 -11.56 22.36 7.88
CA LYS A 282 -11.30 23.81 7.94
C LYS A 282 -12.57 24.64 7.78
N LEU A 283 -13.45 24.28 6.84
CA LEU A 283 -14.75 24.95 6.67
C LEU A 283 -15.60 24.89 7.94
N ASN A 284 -15.63 23.74 8.60
CA ASN A 284 -16.36 23.57 9.86
C ASN A 284 -15.71 24.28 11.06
N THR A 285 -14.52 24.85 10.88
CA THR A 285 -13.81 25.66 11.88
C THR A 285 -13.62 27.12 11.43
N ASN A 286 -14.41 27.57 10.42
CA ASN A 286 -14.43 28.91 9.86
C ASN A 286 -13.08 29.35 9.22
N ASP A 287 -12.21 28.43 8.84
CA ASP A 287 -10.99 28.71 8.10
C ASP A 287 -11.23 28.58 6.57
N ASN A 288 -12.01 29.52 6.02
CA ASN A 288 -12.39 29.49 4.61
C ASN A 288 -11.18 29.64 3.69
N GLN A 289 -10.22 30.51 4.04
CA GLN A 289 -9.03 30.71 3.21
C GLN A 289 -8.15 29.45 3.16
N GLY A 290 -7.94 28.81 4.30
CA GLY A 290 -7.22 27.55 4.36
C GLY A 290 -7.92 26.43 3.60
N ALA A 291 -9.27 26.39 3.65
CA ALA A 291 -10.05 25.41 2.89
C ALA A 291 -9.92 25.61 1.37
N ILE A 292 -9.95 26.86 0.87
CA ILE A 292 -9.75 27.17 -0.55
C ILE A 292 -8.38 26.66 -1.03
N LEU A 293 -7.32 26.86 -0.23
CA LEU A 293 -5.98 26.37 -0.58
C LEU A 293 -5.94 24.84 -0.69
N ASP A 294 -6.53 24.15 0.27
CA ASP A 294 -6.57 22.69 0.26
C ASP A 294 -7.44 22.13 -0.88
N LEU A 295 -8.57 22.76 -1.20
CA LEU A 295 -9.41 22.35 -2.33
C LEU A 295 -8.68 22.54 -3.68
N ARG A 296 -7.91 23.61 -3.84
CA ARG A 296 -7.06 23.81 -5.02
C ARG A 296 -5.97 22.76 -5.10
N GLU A 297 -5.34 22.42 -3.97
CA GLU A 297 -4.32 21.37 -3.93
C GLU A 297 -4.92 20.00 -4.25
N TYR A 298 -6.13 19.68 -3.75
CA TYR A 298 -6.87 18.49 -4.15
C TYR A 298 -7.05 18.41 -5.67
N LEU A 299 -7.54 19.49 -6.30
CA LEU A 299 -7.77 19.53 -7.75
C LEU A 299 -6.46 19.45 -8.55
N ARG A 300 -5.36 19.97 -7.99
CA ARG A 300 -4.02 19.87 -8.61
C ARG A 300 -3.52 18.43 -8.59
N GLN A 301 -3.69 17.71 -7.47
CA GLN A 301 -3.24 16.34 -7.34
C GLN A 301 -4.17 15.33 -8.02
N CYS A 302 -5.45 15.64 -8.11
CA CYS A 302 -6.48 14.80 -8.73
C CYS A 302 -7.09 15.49 -9.96
N PRO A 303 -6.36 15.61 -11.08
CA PRO A 303 -6.80 16.37 -12.25
C PRO A 303 -8.07 15.80 -12.89
N TYR A 304 -8.35 14.50 -12.69
CA TYR A 304 -9.51 13.80 -13.24
C TYR A 304 -10.58 13.50 -12.17
N ALA A 305 -10.56 14.21 -11.04
CA ALA A 305 -11.55 14.05 -9.98
C ALA A 305 -12.98 14.25 -10.51
N LYS A 306 -13.87 13.29 -10.23
CA LYS A 306 -15.27 13.31 -10.72
C LYS A 306 -16.07 14.48 -10.17
N ASP A 307 -15.72 14.98 -9.00
CA ASP A 307 -16.36 16.10 -8.30
C ASP A 307 -15.69 17.46 -8.57
N ARG A 308 -14.81 17.55 -9.59
CA ARG A 308 -14.07 18.78 -9.93
C ARG A 308 -14.98 20.00 -10.04
N ASN A 309 -16.07 19.91 -10.81
CA ASN A 309 -16.97 21.02 -11.05
C ASN A 309 -17.66 21.51 -9.76
N GLU A 310 -18.00 20.59 -8.87
CA GLU A 310 -18.60 20.89 -7.57
C GLU A 310 -17.57 21.61 -6.67
N ILE A 311 -16.34 21.10 -6.62
CA ILE A 311 -15.28 21.71 -5.84
C ILE A 311 -14.93 23.11 -6.36
N GLU A 312 -14.84 23.31 -7.68
CA GLU A 312 -14.60 24.62 -8.28
C GLU A 312 -15.74 25.62 -7.97
N SER A 313 -17.00 25.14 -7.96
CA SER A 313 -18.13 25.95 -7.55
C SER A 313 -18.04 26.36 -6.07
N THR A 314 -17.66 25.41 -5.21
CA THR A 314 -17.46 25.67 -3.78
C THR A 314 -16.37 26.73 -3.56
N ILE A 315 -15.22 26.61 -4.24
CA ILE A 315 -14.13 27.61 -4.14
C ILE A 315 -14.61 29.02 -4.54
N ARG A 316 -15.51 29.13 -5.55
CA ARG A 316 -16.03 30.44 -5.97
C ARG A 316 -17.03 31.05 -5.00
N SER A 317 -17.69 30.23 -4.20
CA SER A 317 -18.71 30.68 -3.22
C SER A 317 -18.17 31.04 -1.85
N LEU A 318 -16.93 30.65 -1.55
CA LEU A 318 -16.21 30.95 -0.31
C LEU A 318 -15.42 32.27 -0.41
#